data_3ef9e3f701cf2e58de1e58330029e7c7
#
_entry.id   3ef9e3f701cf2e58de1e58330029e7c7
#
_cell.length_a   1.000
_cell.length_b   1.000
_cell.length_c   1.000
_cell.angle_alpha   90.00
_cell.angle_beta   90.00
_cell.angle_gamma   90.00
#
_symmetry.space_group_name_H-M   'P 1'
#
loop_
_entity.id
_entity.type
_entity.pdbx_description
1 polymer ?
#
loop_
_entity_poly.entity_id
_entity_poly.type
_entity_poly.pdbx_seq_one_letter_code
_entity_poly.pdbx_strand_id
1 'polypeptide(L)'
;VLQKSPKLSSNGLRAVVTTPVGERHWVAAQMFSNLLILSGWEVDYLGTETPGQDLAQFVSSTKADVVALSIILDSNLNQAIDCVQNLKDLSDPPVICVGGPVIKENDENFSDVFIVRDPVSAIEHIEKVMGLAPGRVSLQEMLNSIGEKVQEIRKAKGLNQESLAKLAGVDRAYVSLVENGKQNLTMAALFNLSSALGVTIPTLIQSNTEIE
;
A
#
# COMPACT_ATOMS: atom_id res chain seq x y z
N VAL A 1 9.71 1.90 -29.50
CA VAL A 1 8.30 1.56 -29.23
C VAL A 1 8.15 1.66 -27.72
N LEU A 2 7.58 2.79 -27.24
CA LEU A 2 7.22 2.95 -25.83
C LEU A 2 6.06 1.98 -25.54
N GLN A 3 6.32 0.92 -24.79
CA GLN A 3 5.26 0.10 -24.21
C GLN A 3 4.42 1.02 -23.31
N LYS A 4 3.14 1.21 -23.65
CA LYS A 4 2.17 1.83 -22.75
C LYS A 4 2.11 0.95 -21.50
N SER A 5 2.57 1.49 -20.37
CA SER A 5 2.31 0.88 -19.07
C SER A 5 0.80 0.61 -18.95
N PRO A 6 0.39 -0.54 -18.41
CA PRO A 6 -1.03 -0.78 -18.18
C PRO A 6 -1.58 0.37 -17.33
N LYS A 7 -2.68 0.99 -17.78
CA LYS A 7 -3.40 1.97 -16.99
C LYS A 7 -3.87 1.25 -15.73
N LEU A 8 -3.25 1.52 -14.60
CA LEU A 8 -3.80 1.09 -13.31
C LEU A 8 -5.22 1.68 -13.21
N SER A 9 -6.18 0.88 -12.80
CA SER A 9 -7.53 1.37 -12.52
C SER A 9 -7.44 2.41 -11.41
N SER A 10 -7.99 3.61 -11.67
CA SER A 10 -8.08 4.65 -10.63
C SER A 10 -8.98 4.14 -9.52
N ASN A 11 -8.59 4.35 -8.27
CA ASN A 11 -9.42 4.10 -7.09
C ASN A 11 -10.40 5.24 -6.79
N GLY A 12 -10.37 6.32 -7.60
CA GLY A 12 -11.24 7.49 -7.48
C GLY A 12 -10.83 8.50 -6.41
N LEU A 13 -9.75 8.23 -5.67
CA LEU A 13 -9.24 9.12 -4.62
C LEU A 13 -8.07 9.98 -5.09
N ARG A 14 -7.98 11.17 -4.51
CA ARG A 14 -6.94 12.15 -4.80
C ARG A 14 -6.08 12.43 -3.57
N ALA A 15 -4.77 12.41 -3.75
CA ALA A 15 -3.79 12.75 -2.73
C ALA A 15 -2.93 13.94 -3.15
N VAL A 16 -2.62 14.80 -2.21
CA VAL A 16 -1.61 15.87 -2.35
C VAL A 16 -0.39 15.49 -1.53
N VAL A 17 0.80 15.55 -2.13
CA VAL A 17 2.05 15.22 -1.44
C VAL A 17 3.02 16.37 -1.58
N THR A 18 3.63 16.78 -0.48
CA THR A 18 4.58 17.91 -0.47
C THR A 18 5.51 17.90 0.75
N THR A 19 6.37 18.92 0.84
CA THR A 19 7.12 19.26 2.05
C THR A 19 6.82 20.69 2.48
N PRO A 20 6.85 21.03 3.79
CA PRO A 20 6.60 22.39 4.26
C PRO A 20 7.74 23.35 3.86
N VAL A 21 7.52 24.64 4.05
CA VAL A 21 8.54 25.70 3.82
C VAL A 21 9.83 25.38 4.57
N GLY A 22 10.97 25.58 3.90
CA GLY A 22 12.31 25.28 4.42
C GLY A 22 12.74 23.83 4.26
N GLU A 23 11.80 22.91 3.96
CA GLU A 23 12.11 21.50 3.78
C GLU A 23 12.36 21.17 2.30
N ARG A 24 13.63 20.87 1.99
CA ARG A 24 14.10 20.57 0.63
C ARG A 24 14.37 19.10 0.36
N HIS A 25 14.16 18.23 1.35
CA HIS A 25 14.37 16.79 1.19
C HIS A 25 13.17 16.16 0.50
N TRP A 26 13.15 16.22 -0.82
CA TRP A 26 12.02 15.82 -1.67
C TRP A 26 11.91 14.32 -1.92
N VAL A 27 12.99 13.54 -1.74
CA VAL A 27 13.06 12.13 -2.17
C VAL A 27 11.98 11.28 -1.53
N ALA A 28 11.80 11.39 -0.20
CA ALA A 28 10.80 10.61 0.52
C ALA A 28 9.36 10.95 0.08
N ALA A 29 9.07 12.24 -0.11
CA ALA A 29 7.78 12.69 -0.61
C ALA A 29 7.49 12.18 -2.03
N GLN A 30 8.49 12.25 -2.93
CA GLN A 30 8.37 11.73 -4.29
C GLN A 30 8.19 10.21 -4.31
N MET A 31 8.92 9.47 -3.46
CA MET A 31 8.74 8.02 -3.36
C MET A 31 7.34 7.67 -2.88
N PHE A 32 6.81 8.37 -1.89
CA PHE A 32 5.45 8.15 -1.40
C PHE A 32 4.41 8.47 -2.47
N SER A 33 4.60 9.57 -3.22
CA SER A 33 3.76 9.90 -4.40
C SER A 33 3.72 8.77 -5.41
N ASN A 34 4.88 8.21 -5.75
CA ASN A 34 4.97 7.10 -6.71
C ASN A 34 4.25 5.84 -6.20
N LEU A 35 4.36 5.53 -4.91
CA LEU A 35 3.64 4.41 -4.31
C LEU A 35 2.13 4.62 -4.35
N LEU A 36 1.63 5.82 -4.06
CA LEU A 36 0.21 6.17 -4.19
C LEU A 36 -0.27 6.01 -5.64
N ILE A 37 0.50 6.50 -6.63
CA ILE A 37 0.18 6.33 -8.06
C ILE A 37 0.09 4.85 -8.43
N LEU A 38 1.06 4.04 -7.98
CA LEU A 38 1.04 2.58 -8.16
C LEU A 38 -0.15 1.92 -7.46
N SER A 39 -0.70 2.57 -6.44
CA SER A 39 -1.91 2.17 -5.73
C SER A 39 -3.21 2.66 -6.38
N GLY A 40 -3.12 3.31 -7.55
CA GLY A 40 -4.28 3.77 -8.31
C GLY A 40 -4.83 5.12 -7.86
N TRP A 41 -4.11 5.86 -7.00
CA TRP A 41 -4.48 7.20 -6.59
C TRP A 41 -4.19 8.24 -7.67
N GLU A 42 -5.02 9.26 -7.74
CA GLU A 42 -4.69 10.51 -8.44
C GLU A 42 -3.82 11.35 -7.50
N VAL A 43 -2.60 11.71 -7.92
CA VAL A 43 -1.62 12.36 -7.04
C VAL A 43 -1.14 13.67 -7.62
N ASP A 44 -1.30 14.73 -6.83
CA ASP A 44 -0.69 16.04 -7.06
C ASP A 44 0.56 16.15 -6.18
N TYR A 45 1.74 16.01 -6.78
CA TYR A 45 3.00 16.29 -6.11
C TYR A 45 3.39 17.75 -6.29
N LEU A 46 3.31 18.55 -5.22
CA LEU A 46 3.56 20.00 -5.28
C LEU A 46 5.06 20.35 -5.18
N GLY A 47 5.93 19.35 -4.98
CA GLY A 47 7.36 19.60 -4.79
C GLY A 47 7.70 19.93 -3.35
N THR A 48 8.62 20.90 -3.18
CA THR A 48 9.14 21.28 -1.86
C THR A 48 8.73 22.70 -1.47
N GLU A 49 8.89 23.01 -0.17
CA GLU A 49 8.74 24.37 0.35
C GLU A 49 7.34 24.97 0.14
N THR A 50 6.28 24.18 0.31
CA THR A 50 4.89 24.63 0.15
C THR A 50 4.40 25.34 1.42
N PRO A 51 3.94 26.62 1.33
CA PRO A 51 3.34 27.34 2.44
C PRO A 51 2.01 26.72 2.88
N GLY A 52 1.72 26.73 4.20
CA GLY A 52 0.52 26.11 4.75
C GLY A 52 -0.79 26.67 4.18
N GLN A 53 -0.88 27.99 4.01
CA GLN A 53 -2.06 28.64 3.43
C GLN A 53 -2.29 28.26 1.95
N ASP A 54 -1.21 28.24 1.14
CA ASP A 54 -1.29 27.87 -0.27
C ASP A 54 -1.67 26.40 -0.42
N LEU A 55 -1.11 25.54 0.45
CA LEU A 55 -1.47 24.13 0.53
C LEU A 55 -2.97 23.95 0.83
N ALA A 56 -3.48 24.61 1.86
CA ALA A 56 -4.89 24.53 2.24
C ALA A 56 -5.83 25.03 1.12
N GLN A 57 -5.45 26.13 0.45
CA GLN A 57 -6.20 26.64 -0.69
C GLN A 57 -6.22 25.63 -1.86
N PHE A 58 -5.07 25.04 -2.17
CA PHE A 58 -4.96 24.03 -3.23
C PHE A 58 -5.81 22.79 -2.91
N VAL A 59 -5.69 22.26 -1.68
CA VAL A 59 -6.45 21.10 -1.22
C VAL A 59 -7.96 21.36 -1.29
N SER A 60 -8.41 22.52 -0.81
CA SER A 60 -9.83 22.92 -0.90
C SER A 60 -10.32 23.00 -2.34
N SER A 61 -9.50 23.53 -3.26
CA SER A 61 -9.88 23.69 -4.67
C SER A 61 -9.93 22.37 -5.43
N THR A 62 -9.03 21.44 -5.12
CA THR A 62 -8.93 20.13 -5.76
C THR A 62 -9.79 19.06 -5.08
N LYS A 63 -10.30 19.34 -3.88
CA LYS A 63 -11.03 18.39 -3.02
C LYS A 63 -10.21 17.11 -2.81
N ALA A 64 -8.95 17.29 -2.45
CA ALA A 64 -8.07 16.16 -2.17
C ALA A 64 -8.53 15.42 -0.91
N ASP A 65 -8.61 14.10 -0.98
CA ASP A 65 -9.02 13.23 0.12
C ASP A 65 -7.93 13.06 1.17
N VAL A 66 -6.67 13.12 0.74
CA VAL A 66 -5.48 12.90 1.59
C VAL A 66 -4.42 13.94 1.30
N VAL A 67 -3.76 14.42 2.37
CA VAL A 67 -2.53 15.23 2.26
C VAL A 67 -1.40 14.52 2.99
N ALA A 68 -0.26 14.36 2.33
CA ALA A 68 0.94 13.79 2.93
C ALA A 68 2.08 14.82 2.97
N LEU A 69 2.62 15.04 4.17
CA LEU A 69 3.75 15.93 4.43
C LEU A 69 4.99 15.12 4.82
N SER A 70 6.12 15.40 4.18
CA SER A 70 7.42 14.80 4.55
C SER A 70 8.31 15.84 5.22
N ILE A 71 8.78 15.54 6.44
CA ILE A 71 9.58 16.43 7.27
C ILE A 71 10.84 15.70 7.76
N ILE A 72 12.01 16.17 7.37
CA ILE A 72 13.29 15.55 7.70
C ILE A 72 14.05 16.33 8.79
N LEU A 73 13.95 17.67 8.79
CA LEU A 73 14.69 18.53 9.69
C LEU A 73 13.81 19.06 10.83
N ASP A 74 14.33 18.99 12.07
CA ASP A 74 13.68 19.59 13.26
C ASP A 74 13.39 21.09 13.09
N SER A 75 14.27 21.81 12.38
CA SER A 75 14.09 23.25 12.12
C SER A 75 12.81 23.57 11.35
N ASN A 76 12.24 22.59 10.64
CA ASN A 76 11.05 22.77 9.80
C ASN A 76 9.76 22.28 10.48
N LEU A 77 9.86 21.84 11.75
CA LEU A 77 8.71 21.29 12.48
C LEU A 77 7.58 22.31 12.66
N ASN A 78 7.92 23.57 12.97
CA ASN A 78 6.92 24.63 13.11
C ASN A 78 6.16 24.90 11.80
N GLN A 79 6.82 24.84 10.66
CA GLN A 79 6.19 24.99 9.35
C GLN A 79 5.29 23.79 9.01
N ALA A 80 5.66 22.59 9.45
CA ALA A 80 4.80 21.42 9.31
C ALA A 80 3.55 21.53 10.19
N ILE A 81 3.68 22.03 11.42
CA ILE A 81 2.55 22.31 12.33
C ILE A 81 1.62 23.36 11.71
N ASP A 82 2.18 24.42 11.14
CA ASP A 82 1.40 25.44 10.42
C ASP A 82 0.62 24.83 9.24
N CYS A 83 1.24 23.99 8.43
CA CYS A 83 0.54 23.26 7.36
C CYS A 83 -0.62 22.40 7.89
N VAL A 84 -0.38 21.63 8.95
CA VAL A 84 -1.41 20.77 9.57
C VAL A 84 -2.55 21.61 10.12
N GLN A 85 -2.27 22.74 10.78
CA GLN A 85 -3.30 23.61 11.33
C GLN A 85 -4.16 24.23 10.22
N ASN A 86 -3.55 24.78 9.17
CA ASN A 86 -4.28 25.32 8.02
C ASN A 86 -5.18 24.28 7.32
N LEU A 87 -4.74 23.03 7.27
CA LEU A 87 -5.54 21.91 6.71
C LEU A 87 -6.71 21.53 7.62
N LYS A 88 -6.49 21.49 8.96
CA LYS A 88 -7.55 21.20 9.94
C LYS A 88 -8.63 22.29 9.99
N ASP A 89 -8.28 23.53 9.68
CA ASP A 89 -9.21 24.67 9.67
C ASP A 89 -10.09 24.71 8.42
N LEU A 90 -9.92 23.81 7.46
CA LEU A 90 -10.81 23.69 6.30
C LEU A 90 -12.21 23.21 6.72
N SER A 91 -13.23 23.63 6.00
CA SER A 91 -14.62 23.18 6.23
C SER A 91 -14.82 21.68 5.98
N ASP A 92 -13.98 21.08 5.14
CA ASP A 92 -13.93 19.66 4.82
C ASP A 92 -12.46 19.23 4.84
N PRO A 93 -11.92 18.90 6.03
CA PRO A 93 -10.50 18.58 6.17
C PRO A 93 -10.17 17.23 5.52
N PRO A 94 -9.05 17.12 4.79
CA PRO A 94 -8.57 15.85 4.27
C PRO A 94 -8.03 14.95 5.38
N VAL A 95 -7.82 13.67 5.11
CA VAL A 95 -6.96 12.84 5.96
C VAL A 95 -5.53 13.35 5.87
N ILE A 96 -4.96 13.74 7.01
CA ILE A 96 -3.60 14.31 7.05
C ILE A 96 -2.61 13.24 7.49
N CYS A 97 -1.58 13.05 6.68
CA CYS A 97 -0.48 12.13 6.94
C CYS A 97 0.82 12.93 7.11
N VAL A 98 1.60 12.62 8.11
CA VAL A 98 2.94 13.19 8.27
C VAL A 98 3.97 12.09 8.41
N GLY A 99 5.10 12.22 7.73
CA GLY A 99 6.21 11.27 7.77
C GLY A 99 7.55 11.98 7.94
N GLY A 100 8.50 11.24 8.46
CA GLY A 100 9.87 11.69 8.63
C GLY A 100 10.43 11.38 10.02
N PRO A 101 11.77 11.39 10.18
CA PRO A 101 12.44 10.95 11.40
C PRO A 101 12.21 11.87 12.59
N VAL A 102 11.86 13.12 12.35
CA VAL A 102 11.65 14.13 13.41
C VAL A 102 10.28 14.07 14.06
N ILE A 103 9.32 13.37 13.43
CA ILE A 103 7.96 13.26 13.97
C ILE A 103 7.94 12.22 15.10
N LYS A 104 7.49 12.58 16.27
CA LYS A 104 7.33 11.69 17.42
C LYS A 104 5.91 11.15 17.50
N GLU A 105 5.73 9.93 18.00
CA GLU A 105 4.42 9.27 18.07
C GLU A 105 3.41 9.96 18.98
N ASN A 106 3.89 10.63 20.03
CA ASN A 106 3.04 11.29 21.03
C ASN A 106 3.20 12.82 20.98
N ASP A 107 3.50 13.38 19.82
CA ASP A 107 3.56 14.84 19.67
C ASP A 107 2.14 15.39 19.62
N GLU A 108 1.77 16.22 20.61
CA GLU A 108 0.43 16.80 20.72
C GLU A 108 0.02 17.60 19.48
N ASN A 109 0.98 18.17 18.76
CA ASN A 109 0.73 18.91 17.52
C ASN A 109 0.22 18.01 16.36
N PHE A 110 0.45 16.70 16.47
CA PHE A 110 0.05 15.70 15.46
C PHE A 110 -0.92 14.66 16.03
N SER A 111 -1.67 14.98 17.10
CA SER A 111 -2.57 14.03 17.78
C SER A 111 -3.64 13.44 16.87
N ASP A 112 -4.18 14.24 15.92
CA ASP A 112 -5.23 13.82 15.00
C ASP A 112 -4.72 13.64 13.58
N VAL A 113 -3.45 13.29 13.44
CA VAL A 113 -2.74 13.13 12.16
C VAL A 113 -2.18 11.72 12.07
N PHE A 114 -2.26 11.11 10.91
CA PHE A 114 -1.68 9.80 10.70
C PHE A 114 -0.17 9.87 10.52
N ILE A 115 0.58 9.26 11.45
CA ILE A 115 2.05 9.25 11.39
C ILE A 115 2.53 8.10 10.51
N VAL A 116 3.15 8.44 9.39
CA VAL A 116 3.71 7.47 8.43
C VAL A 116 5.09 7.01 8.89
N ARG A 117 5.19 5.74 9.29
CA ARG A 117 6.46 5.08 9.62
C ARG A 117 6.95 4.19 8.49
N ASP A 118 6.05 3.41 7.95
CA ASP A 118 6.28 2.61 6.76
C ASP A 118 5.30 3.04 5.66
N PRO A 119 5.81 3.46 4.48
CA PRO A 119 4.96 4.02 3.44
C PRO A 119 3.95 3.01 2.87
N VAL A 120 4.28 1.72 2.82
CA VAL A 120 3.39 0.69 2.27
C VAL A 120 2.22 0.45 3.21
N SER A 121 2.51 0.20 4.49
CA SER A 121 1.48 0.02 5.54
C SER A 121 0.62 1.28 5.71
N ALA A 122 1.21 2.47 5.47
CA ALA A 122 0.47 3.73 5.53
C ALA A 122 -0.62 3.79 4.45
N ILE A 123 -0.31 3.40 3.21
CA ILE A 123 -1.29 3.39 2.11
C ILE A 123 -2.42 2.41 2.42
N GLU A 124 -2.11 1.20 2.85
CA GLU A 124 -3.12 0.20 3.24
C GLU A 124 -4.05 0.73 4.35
N HIS A 125 -3.48 1.41 5.35
CA HIS A 125 -4.25 2.00 6.43
C HIS A 125 -5.16 3.13 5.94
N ILE A 126 -4.64 4.05 5.11
CA ILE A 126 -5.41 5.15 4.54
C ILE A 126 -6.56 4.61 3.69
N GLU A 127 -6.30 3.65 2.82
CA GLU A 127 -7.32 3.01 1.99
C GLU A 127 -8.43 2.38 2.83
N LYS A 128 -8.07 1.73 3.95
CA LYS A 128 -9.04 1.18 4.89
C LYS A 128 -9.88 2.25 5.57
N VAL A 129 -9.27 3.35 6.02
CA VAL A 129 -9.97 4.48 6.66
C VAL A 129 -10.92 5.15 5.68
N MET A 130 -10.52 5.27 4.40
CA MET A 130 -11.32 5.84 3.32
C MET A 130 -12.44 4.92 2.83
N GLY A 131 -12.61 3.74 3.43
CA GLY A 131 -13.65 2.78 3.06
C GLY A 131 -13.45 2.17 1.68
N LEU A 132 -12.25 2.28 1.12
CA LEU A 132 -11.90 1.51 -0.06
C LEU A 132 -11.94 0.03 0.33
N ALA A 133 -12.82 -0.72 -0.32
CA ALA A 133 -12.83 -2.16 -0.18
C ALA A 133 -11.40 -2.68 -0.42
N PRO A 134 -10.94 -3.69 0.32
CA PRO A 134 -9.60 -4.25 0.16
C PRO A 134 -9.46 -4.88 -1.23
N GLY A 135 -9.25 -4.01 -2.23
CA GLY A 135 -8.91 -4.43 -3.60
C GLY A 135 -7.44 -4.82 -3.74
N ARG A 136 -6.65 -4.62 -2.68
CA ARG A 136 -5.27 -5.07 -2.60
C ARG A 136 -5.12 -5.99 -1.42
N VAL A 137 -5.19 -7.25 -1.72
CA VAL A 137 -4.71 -8.31 -0.85
C VAL A 137 -3.23 -8.02 -0.59
N SER A 138 -2.84 -7.84 0.67
CA SER A 138 -1.43 -7.72 1.02
C SER A 138 -0.66 -8.94 0.51
N LEU A 139 0.65 -8.82 0.27
CA LEU A 139 1.45 -9.98 -0.13
C LEU A 139 1.23 -11.15 0.83
N GLN A 140 1.14 -10.88 2.13
CA GLN A 140 0.93 -11.91 3.15
C GLN A 140 -0.47 -12.55 3.03
N GLU A 141 -1.52 -11.75 2.82
CA GLU A 141 -2.88 -12.28 2.60
C GLU A 141 -2.95 -13.07 1.29
N MET A 142 -2.28 -12.61 0.23
CA MET A 142 -2.18 -13.35 -1.02
C MET A 142 -1.47 -14.70 -0.82
N LEU A 143 -0.34 -14.72 -0.10
CA LEU A 143 0.39 -15.95 0.19
C LEU A 143 -0.45 -16.90 1.05
N ASN A 144 -1.20 -16.39 2.02
CA ASN A 144 -2.12 -17.19 2.85
C ASN A 144 -3.24 -17.79 1.97
N SER A 145 -3.89 -16.96 1.14
CA SER A 145 -4.96 -17.42 0.23
C SER A 145 -4.48 -18.49 -0.74
N ILE A 146 -3.30 -18.28 -1.36
CA ILE A 146 -2.69 -19.28 -2.25
C ILE A 146 -2.38 -20.57 -1.47
N GLY A 147 -1.83 -20.45 -0.27
CA GLY A 147 -1.51 -21.59 0.57
C GLY A 147 -2.73 -22.41 0.95
N GLU A 148 -3.81 -21.76 1.37
CA GLU A 148 -5.10 -22.40 1.67
C GLU A 148 -5.66 -23.10 0.43
N LYS A 149 -5.59 -22.46 -0.74
CA LYS A 149 -6.08 -23.05 -1.99
C LYS A 149 -5.28 -24.27 -2.43
N VAL A 150 -3.94 -24.19 -2.32
CA VAL A 150 -3.05 -25.34 -2.57
C VAL A 150 -3.42 -26.49 -1.63
N GLN A 151 -3.61 -26.24 -0.34
CA GLN A 151 -3.98 -27.25 0.64
C GLN A 151 -5.36 -27.87 0.36
N GLU A 152 -6.36 -27.04 0.03
CA GLU A 152 -7.72 -27.46 -0.30
C GLU A 152 -7.71 -28.42 -1.51
N ILE A 153 -7.09 -28.01 -2.64
CA ILE A 153 -7.04 -28.81 -3.86
C ILE A 153 -6.24 -30.08 -3.65
N ARG A 154 -5.11 -30.00 -2.92
CA ARG A 154 -4.31 -31.17 -2.57
C ARG A 154 -5.14 -32.21 -1.81
N LYS A 155 -5.86 -31.77 -0.76
CA LYS A 155 -6.72 -32.64 0.06
C LYS A 155 -7.87 -33.24 -0.80
N ALA A 156 -8.51 -32.43 -1.62
CA ALA A 156 -9.57 -32.89 -2.53
C ALA A 156 -9.10 -33.99 -3.51
N LYS A 157 -7.81 -33.96 -3.88
CA LYS A 157 -7.18 -34.98 -4.71
C LYS A 157 -6.62 -36.18 -3.91
N GLY A 158 -6.82 -36.23 -2.61
CA GLY A 158 -6.31 -37.31 -1.76
C GLY A 158 -4.77 -37.33 -1.61
N LEU A 159 -4.09 -36.25 -1.99
CA LEU A 159 -2.63 -36.16 -1.88
C LEU A 159 -2.21 -35.74 -0.47
N ASN A 160 -1.12 -36.32 0.05
CA ASN A 160 -0.42 -35.77 1.20
C ASN A 160 0.67 -34.76 0.74
N GLN A 161 1.27 -34.02 1.67
CA GLN A 161 2.29 -33.00 1.36
C GLN A 161 3.52 -33.61 0.64
N GLU A 162 3.92 -34.81 1.04
CA GLU A 162 5.05 -35.52 0.42
C GLU A 162 4.78 -35.87 -1.03
N SER A 163 3.57 -36.35 -1.35
CA SER A 163 3.15 -36.69 -2.71
C SER A 163 3.09 -35.44 -3.59
N LEU A 164 2.55 -34.33 -3.09
CA LEU A 164 2.52 -33.07 -3.83
C LEU A 164 3.93 -32.52 -4.06
N ALA A 165 4.80 -32.58 -3.06
CA ALA A 165 6.18 -32.14 -3.16
C ALA A 165 6.93 -32.90 -4.27
N LYS A 166 6.79 -34.23 -4.29
CA LYS A 166 7.38 -35.09 -5.33
C LYS A 166 6.87 -34.75 -6.73
N LEU A 167 5.56 -34.51 -6.90
CA LEU A 167 4.97 -34.12 -8.18
C LEU A 167 5.40 -32.74 -8.65
N ALA A 168 5.58 -31.80 -7.72
CA ALA A 168 5.99 -30.43 -8.01
C ALA A 168 7.51 -30.23 -8.12
N GLY A 169 8.31 -31.27 -7.82
CA GLY A 169 9.78 -31.18 -7.84
C GLY A 169 10.36 -30.30 -6.74
N VAL A 170 9.72 -30.24 -5.57
CA VAL A 170 10.14 -29.49 -4.38
C VAL A 170 10.23 -30.43 -3.17
N ASP A 171 10.76 -29.97 -2.05
CA ASP A 171 10.74 -30.74 -0.82
C ASP A 171 9.39 -30.58 -0.04
N ARG A 172 9.12 -31.53 0.88
CA ARG A 172 7.91 -31.49 1.71
C ARG A 172 7.85 -30.25 2.60
N ALA A 173 8.99 -29.80 3.13
CA ALA A 173 9.04 -28.62 3.99
C ALA A 173 8.60 -27.36 3.21
N TYR A 174 9.03 -27.24 1.95
CA TYR A 174 8.58 -26.17 1.08
C TYR A 174 7.05 -26.15 0.92
N VAL A 175 6.43 -27.31 0.62
CA VAL A 175 4.95 -27.41 0.50
C VAL A 175 4.28 -27.00 1.82
N SER A 176 4.81 -27.43 2.96
CA SER A 176 4.28 -27.03 4.26
C SER A 176 4.36 -25.53 4.51
N LEU A 177 5.47 -24.89 4.14
CA LEU A 177 5.63 -23.43 4.25
C LEU A 177 4.67 -22.69 3.32
N VAL A 178 4.48 -23.18 2.09
CA VAL A 178 3.52 -22.61 1.14
C VAL A 178 2.10 -22.69 1.70
N GLU A 179 1.66 -23.86 2.16
CA GLU A 179 0.30 -24.06 2.70
C GLU A 179 0.01 -23.22 3.96
N ASN A 180 1.04 -22.76 4.66
CA ASN A 180 0.93 -21.86 5.81
C ASN A 180 1.20 -20.38 5.48
N GLY A 181 1.31 -20.02 4.20
CA GLY A 181 1.58 -18.64 3.77
C GLY A 181 2.96 -18.09 4.17
N LYS A 182 3.88 -18.96 4.59
CA LYS A 182 5.21 -18.58 5.12
C LYS A 182 6.33 -18.60 4.08
N GLN A 183 5.99 -18.85 2.82
CA GLN A 183 6.96 -18.97 1.73
C GLN A 183 6.66 -17.96 0.62
N ASN A 184 7.64 -17.15 0.27
CA ASN A 184 7.57 -16.34 -0.94
C ASN A 184 7.61 -17.24 -2.17
N LEU A 185 6.55 -17.21 -2.96
CA LEU A 185 6.42 -18.02 -4.16
C LEU A 185 7.07 -17.34 -5.37
N THR A 186 8.00 -18.05 -6.01
CA THR A 186 8.46 -17.65 -7.34
C THR A 186 7.43 -18.08 -8.40
N MET A 187 7.43 -17.43 -9.57
CA MET A 187 6.58 -17.85 -10.70
C MET A 187 6.84 -19.30 -11.11
N ALA A 188 8.09 -19.76 -11.02
CA ALA A 188 8.44 -21.15 -11.30
C ALA A 188 7.81 -22.13 -10.30
N ALA A 189 7.88 -21.81 -9.01
CA ALA A 189 7.26 -22.62 -7.96
C ALA A 189 5.74 -22.68 -8.11
N LEU A 190 5.11 -21.53 -8.41
CA LEU A 190 3.67 -21.43 -8.63
C LEU A 190 3.24 -22.27 -9.85
N PHE A 191 4.01 -22.23 -10.94
CA PHE A 191 3.79 -23.05 -12.12
C PHE A 191 3.90 -24.55 -11.80
N ASN A 192 4.95 -24.95 -11.07
CA ASN A 192 5.16 -26.35 -10.71
C ASN A 192 4.04 -26.89 -9.81
N LEU A 193 3.61 -26.11 -8.82
CA LEU A 193 2.51 -26.48 -7.93
C LEU A 193 1.17 -26.58 -8.70
N SER A 194 0.86 -25.61 -9.56
CA SER A 194 -0.35 -25.63 -10.38
C SER A 194 -0.38 -26.85 -11.31
N SER A 195 0.75 -27.15 -11.95
CA SER A 195 0.91 -28.33 -12.83
C SER A 195 0.75 -29.64 -12.06
N ALA A 196 1.39 -29.76 -10.89
CA ALA A 196 1.27 -30.93 -10.01
C ALA A 196 -0.16 -31.14 -9.51
N LEU A 197 -0.88 -30.06 -9.26
CA LEU A 197 -2.29 -30.06 -8.86
C LEU A 197 -3.25 -30.17 -10.05
N GLY A 198 -2.78 -30.10 -11.30
CA GLY A 198 -3.62 -30.17 -12.50
C GLY A 198 -4.64 -29.04 -12.58
N VAL A 199 -4.26 -27.83 -12.17
CA VAL A 199 -5.06 -26.61 -12.22
C VAL A 199 -4.28 -25.49 -12.91
N THR A 200 -4.93 -24.38 -13.23
CA THR A 200 -4.26 -23.22 -13.81
C THR A 200 -3.70 -22.31 -12.72
N ILE A 201 -2.67 -21.52 -13.04
CA ILE A 201 -2.14 -20.50 -12.09
C ILE A 201 -3.25 -19.55 -11.61
N PRO A 202 -4.13 -19.00 -12.48
CA PRO A 202 -5.26 -18.19 -12.03
C PRO A 202 -6.13 -18.87 -10.97
N THR A 203 -6.37 -20.18 -11.07
CA THR A 203 -7.14 -20.93 -10.06
C THR A 203 -6.51 -20.90 -8.67
N LEU A 204 -5.17 -20.83 -8.58
CA LEU A 204 -4.47 -20.72 -7.30
C LEU A 204 -4.45 -19.29 -6.74
N ILE A 205 -4.54 -18.28 -7.62
CA ILE A 205 -4.39 -16.84 -7.22
C ILE A 205 -5.74 -16.20 -6.96
N GLN A 206 -6.82 -16.66 -7.59
CA GLN A 206 -8.15 -16.10 -7.38
C GLN A 206 -8.59 -16.27 -5.92
N SER A 207 -8.82 -15.13 -5.25
CA SER A 207 -9.47 -15.12 -3.94
C SER A 207 -10.93 -15.57 -4.08
N ASN A 208 -11.44 -16.30 -3.09
CA ASN A 208 -12.85 -16.74 -3.02
C ASN A 208 -13.83 -15.57 -2.77
N THR A 209 -13.52 -14.37 -3.21
CA THR A 209 -14.47 -13.25 -3.15
C THR A 209 -15.39 -13.39 -4.35
N GLU A 210 -16.43 -14.20 -4.21
CA GLU A 210 -17.61 -14.10 -5.05
C GLU A 210 -18.18 -12.70 -4.88
N ILE A 211 -18.23 -11.97 -5.97
CA ILE A 211 -18.99 -10.71 -6.07
C ILE A 211 -20.45 -11.16 -6.11
N GLU A 212 -21.16 -11.04 -4.98
CA GLU A 212 -22.63 -11.00 -4.99
C GLU A 212 -23.12 -9.66 -5.52
#